data_a0e4e5081e65df10fd5fcfadb0031491
#
_entry.id   a0e4e5081e65df10fd5fcfadb0031491
#
_cell.length_a   1.000
_cell.length_b   1.000
_cell.length_c   1.000
_cell.angle_alpha   90.00
_cell.angle_beta   90.00
_cell.angle_gamma   90.00
#
_symmetry.space_group_name_H-M   'P 1'
#
loop_
_entity.id
_entity.type
_entity.pdbx_description
1 polymer ?
#
loop_
_entity_poly.entity_id
_entity_poly.type
_entity_poly.pdbx_seq_one_letter_code
_entity_poly.pdbx_strand_id
1 'polypeptide(L)'
;MARQIEYNFKPLTRQSEALKFLSVDSDVETILYGGAAGGGKTMLGCMWQILRRLKYPGTRSLIGRAKLDTLKKTTMNTFFQVAADVGLKAGEDFIYNQQSHIIKFSNGSEIILADLQFYPSDPHYQDLGGLELTDVFLDEATEISEKAYSVVCSRIRYKLNEFGLKPKILLTCNPSKGWIYNQFYLPYKNQNLPEHLAFVQALPGDNLYLPEAYVTSLTRLPEADRKRLLEGDWEFDNSSDRLYLYDELMRCFREPMNVGEGYITADIARLGKDRTVLCVWKGLSCIDIVVLRQKRQDEVKAEIQRLMNQYSVRLSNVLADADGVGGGLVDSLRCREFMNGSKAVRGTQYMNLKADCYFRLGYLCYWLRGELYLH
;
A
#
# COMPACT_ATOMS: atom_id res chain seq x y z
N MET A 1 11.60 -42.09 8.71
CA MET A 1 11.07 -41.51 9.98
C MET A 1 11.17 -39.99 9.86
N ALA A 2 10.09 -39.25 10.11
CA ALA A 2 10.14 -37.78 10.12
C ALA A 2 11.06 -37.35 11.26
N ARG A 3 12.05 -36.52 10.97
CA ARG A 3 12.95 -35.92 11.96
C ARG A 3 12.13 -35.07 12.91
N GLN A 4 12.20 -35.35 14.20
CA GLN A 4 11.60 -34.50 15.22
C GLN A 4 12.46 -33.20 15.33
N ILE A 5 11.87 -32.07 14.97
CA ILE A 5 12.54 -30.77 15.04
C ILE A 5 12.16 -30.15 16.38
N GLU A 6 13.09 -30.09 17.31
CA GLU A 6 12.95 -29.32 18.53
C GLU A 6 13.41 -27.89 18.27
N TYR A 7 12.52 -26.95 18.41
CA TYR A 7 12.86 -25.52 18.26
C TYR A 7 12.69 -24.80 19.60
N ASN A 8 13.67 -23.98 19.92
CA ASN A 8 13.68 -23.18 21.15
C ASN A 8 13.46 -21.70 20.82
N PHE A 9 12.30 -21.40 20.22
CA PHE A 9 11.90 -20.02 19.97
C PHE A 9 11.27 -19.41 21.23
N LYS A 10 11.89 -18.34 21.75
CA LYS A 10 11.35 -17.54 22.85
C LYS A 10 10.80 -16.23 22.28
N PRO A 11 9.49 -16.15 22.05
CA PRO A 11 8.90 -14.93 21.53
C PRO A 11 9.02 -13.79 22.55
N LEU A 12 9.22 -12.58 22.04
CA LEU A 12 9.10 -11.36 22.84
C LEU A 12 7.65 -11.21 23.35
N THR A 13 7.46 -10.40 24.39
CA THR A 13 6.13 -10.20 24.99
C THR A 13 5.07 -9.80 23.95
N ARG A 14 5.39 -8.82 23.09
CA ARG A 14 4.49 -8.38 22.02
C ARG A 14 4.30 -9.43 20.91
N GLN A 15 5.33 -10.20 20.60
CA GLN A 15 5.20 -11.34 19.70
C GLN A 15 4.27 -12.42 20.26
N SER A 16 4.38 -12.70 21.56
CA SER A 16 3.49 -13.65 22.25
C SER A 16 2.03 -13.20 22.21
N GLU A 17 1.78 -11.91 22.35
CA GLU A 17 0.46 -11.31 22.21
C GLU A 17 -0.09 -11.50 20.79
N ALA A 18 0.68 -11.18 19.75
CA ALA A 18 0.30 -11.38 18.37
C ALA A 18 0.06 -12.88 18.04
N LEU A 19 0.89 -13.79 18.58
CA LEU A 19 0.73 -15.23 18.38
C LEU A 19 -0.57 -15.79 18.96
N LYS A 20 -1.12 -15.18 20.02
CA LYS A 20 -2.45 -15.56 20.53
C LYS A 20 -3.54 -15.29 19.50
N PHE A 21 -3.51 -14.14 18.84
CA PHE A 21 -4.45 -13.81 17.76
C PHE A 21 -4.24 -14.68 16.51
N LEU A 22 -2.99 -15.07 16.22
CA LEU A 22 -2.63 -15.96 15.11
C LEU A 22 -2.95 -17.44 15.39
N SER A 23 -3.36 -17.79 16.60
CA SER A 23 -3.73 -19.16 16.96
C SER A 23 -5.02 -19.61 16.24
N VAL A 24 -5.24 -20.92 16.18
CA VAL A 24 -6.46 -21.50 15.59
C VAL A 24 -7.70 -21.23 16.43
N ASP A 25 -7.53 -20.99 17.72
CA ASP A 25 -8.63 -20.76 18.68
C ASP A 25 -9.16 -19.33 18.64
N SER A 26 -8.41 -18.41 18.04
CA SER A 26 -8.82 -17.01 17.92
C SER A 26 -9.76 -16.76 16.74
N ASP A 27 -10.76 -15.92 16.91
CA ASP A 27 -11.67 -15.46 15.84
C ASP A 27 -11.10 -14.29 15.05
N VAL A 28 -10.00 -13.68 15.51
CA VAL A 28 -9.31 -12.62 14.77
C VAL A 28 -8.74 -13.18 13.46
N GLU A 29 -9.09 -12.56 12.35
CA GLU A 29 -8.65 -12.97 11.01
C GLU A 29 -7.39 -12.23 10.57
N THR A 30 -7.34 -10.92 10.77
CA THR A 30 -6.19 -10.11 10.38
C THR A 30 -5.55 -9.42 11.58
N ILE A 31 -4.24 -9.60 11.71
CA ILE A 31 -3.44 -9.02 12.78
C ILE A 31 -2.45 -8.02 12.17
N LEU A 32 -2.52 -6.77 12.60
CA LEU A 32 -1.47 -5.80 12.37
C LEU A 32 -0.47 -5.86 13.52
N TYR A 33 0.72 -6.37 13.26
CA TYR A 33 1.86 -6.27 14.18
C TYR A 33 2.73 -5.10 13.70
N GLY A 34 2.40 -3.90 14.14
CA GLY A 34 2.93 -2.65 13.62
C GLY A 34 3.60 -1.80 14.70
N GLY A 35 4.47 -0.89 14.28
CA GLY A 35 5.13 0.03 15.20
C GLY A 35 6.55 0.38 14.77
N ALA A 36 7.38 0.74 15.75
CA ALA A 36 8.73 1.24 15.51
C ALA A 36 9.68 0.21 14.88
N ALA A 37 10.84 0.65 14.44
CA ALA A 37 11.88 -0.21 13.89
C ALA A 37 12.47 -1.10 15.02
N GLY A 38 12.92 -2.31 14.67
CA GLY A 38 13.56 -3.21 15.65
C GLY A 38 12.60 -4.02 16.54
N GLY A 39 11.27 -3.85 16.42
CA GLY A 39 10.28 -4.61 17.21
C GLY A 39 10.13 -6.10 16.87
N GLY A 40 11.03 -6.68 16.06
CA GLY A 40 11.00 -8.10 15.69
C GLY A 40 9.88 -8.52 14.75
N LYS A 41 9.35 -7.57 13.94
CA LYS A 41 8.19 -7.75 13.06
C LYS A 41 8.38 -8.84 12.01
N THR A 42 9.37 -8.71 11.16
CA THR A 42 9.68 -9.67 10.09
C THR A 42 10.08 -11.04 10.66
N MET A 43 10.79 -11.06 11.79
CA MET A 43 11.14 -12.28 12.52
C MET A 43 9.88 -13.07 12.92
N LEU A 44 8.90 -12.40 13.52
CA LEU A 44 7.61 -13.01 13.89
C LEU A 44 6.91 -13.61 12.67
N GLY A 45 6.83 -12.85 11.58
CA GLY A 45 6.16 -13.31 10.35
C GLY A 45 6.81 -14.55 9.76
N CYS A 46 8.13 -14.53 9.62
CA CYS A 46 8.89 -15.68 9.11
C CYS A 46 8.76 -16.92 10.03
N MET A 47 8.89 -16.74 11.34
CA MET A 47 8.73 -17.82 12.32
C MET A 47 7.32 -18.42 12.24
N TRP A 48 6.30 -17.58 12.28
CA TRP A 48 4.90 -18.03 12.18
C TRP A 48 4.65 -18.84 10.90
N GLN A 49 5.17 -18.38 9.75
CA GLN A 49 5.03 -19.08 8.48
C GLN A 49 5.71 -20.45 8.49
N ILE A 50 6.93 -20.54 9.02
CA ILE A 50 7.67 -21.80 9.14
C ILE A 50 6.90 -22.77 10.04
N LEU A 51 6.52 -22.36 11.24
CA LEU A 51 5.84 -23.22 12.20
C LEU A 51 4.51 -23.76 11.67
N ARG A 52 3.76 -22.94 10.95
CA ARG A 52 2.51 -23.38 10.32
C ARG A 52 2.74 -24.41 9.21
N ARG A 53 3.80 -24.22 8.39
CA ARG A 53 4.15 -25.19 7.33
C ARG A 53 4.57 -26.53 7.92
N LEU A 54 5.32 -26.51 9.01
CA LEU A 54 5.71 -27.74 9.70
C LEU A 54 4.53 -28.45 10.35
N LYS A 55 3.63 -27.68 10.98
CA LYS A 55 2.48 -28.24 11.74
C LYS A 55 1.37 -28.79 10.83
N TYR A 56 1.14 -28.18 9.66
CA TYR A 56 0.04 -28.51 8.77
C TYR A 56 0.55 -28.92 7.38
N PRO A 57 0.80 -30.23 7.14
CA PRO A 57 1.39 -30.72 5.89
C PRO A 57 0.56 -30.39 4.65
N GLY A 58 1.23 -30.10 3.55
CA GLY A 58 0.60 -29.83 2.26
C GLY A 58 -0.19 -28.50 2.21
N THR A 59 -0.09 -27.64 3.22
CA THR A 59 -0.72 -26.31 3.20
C THR A 59 0.11 -25.32 2.39
N ARG A 60 -0.52 -24.23 1.95
CA ARG A 60 0.09 -23.23 1.09
C ARG A 60 -0.12 -21.84 1.67
N SER A 61 0.98 -21.07 1.80
CA SER A 61 0.91 -19.68 2.22
C SER A 61 1.52 -18.73 1.20
N LEU A 62 1.35 -17.45 1.46
CA LEU A 62 1.97 -16.38 0.72
C LEU A 62 2.77 -15.50 1.68
N ILE A 63 4.01 -15.17 1.32
CA ILE A 63 4.76 -14.05 1.88
C ILE A 63 4.81 -12.96 0.81
N GLY A 64 4.22 -11.81 1.08
CA GLY A 64 4.10 -10.69 0.14
C GLY A 64 4.79 -9.42 0.62
N ARG A 65 5.28 -8.65 -0.32
CA ARG A 65 5.74 -7.28 -0.17
C ARG A 65 5.43 -6.50 -1.45
N ALA A 66 5.49 -5.15 -1.40
CA ALA A 66 5.26 -4.35 -2.60
C ALA A 66 6.14 -4.79 -3.76
N LYS A 67 7.45 -5.02 -3.53
CA LYS A 67 8.38 -5.45 -4.57
C LYS A 67 9.05 -6.78 -4.21
N LEU A 68 8.96 -7.74 -5.13
CA LEU A 68 9.58 -9.07 -4.96
C LEU A 68 11.10 -8.99 -4.76
N ASP A 69 11.80 -8.12 -5.49
CA ASP A 69 13.24 -7.96 -5.32
C ASP A 69 13.62 -7.42 -3.94
N THR A 70 12.82 -6.54 -3.37
CA THR A 70 13.02 -6.06 -2.00
C THR A 70 12.73 -7.18 -0.99
N LEU A 71 11.65 -7.94 -1.20
CA LEU A 71 11.32 -9.11 -0.38
C LEU A 71 12.48 -10.10 -0.33
N LYS A 72 13.08 -10.42 -1.50
CA LYS A 72 14.23 -11.34 -1.59
C LYS A 72 15.45 -10.83 -0.83
N LYS A 73 15.70 -9.52 -0.86
CA LYS A 73 16.88 -8.91 -0.23
C LYS A 73 16.73 -8.68 1.27
N THR A 74 15.51 -8.66 1.79
CA THR A 74 15.21 -8.31 3.19
C THR A 74 14.49 -9.44 3.92
N THR A 75 13.21 -9.64 3.69
CA THR A 75 12.36 -10.61 4.37
C THR A 75 12.90 -12.04 4.24
N MET A 76 13.41 -12.40 3.06
CA MET A 76 13.97 -13.74 2.85
C MET A 76 15.28 -13.99 3.58
N ASN A 77 16.11 -12.96 3.79
CA ASN A 77 17.30 -13.11 4.64
C ASN A 77 16.88 -13.48 6.07
N THR A 78 15.86 -12.81 6.60
CA THR A 78 15.28 -13.16 7.91
C THR A 78 14.67 -14.56 7.91
N PHE A 79 13.98 -14.94 6.83
CA PHE A 79 13.42 -16.30 6.71
C PHE A 79 14.50 -17.38 6.79
N PHE A 80 15.60 -17.25 6.05
CA PHE A 80 16.69 -18.22 6.09
C PHE A 80 17.38 -18.25 7.46
N GLN A 81 17.55 -17.09 8.10
CA GLN A 81 18.09 -17.02 9.45
C GLN A 81 17.19 -17.78 10.42
N VAL A 82 15.89 -17.49 10.42
CA VAL A 82 14.90 -18.17 11.28
C VAL A 82 14.86 -19.67 10.98
N ALA A 83 14.90 -20.09 9.73
CA ALA A 83 14.93 -21.50 9.35
C ALA A 83 16.16 -22.20 9.94
N ALA A 84 17.34 -21.56 9.88
CA ALA A 84 18.56 -22.09 10.49
C ALA A 84 18.47 -22.16 12.01
N ASP A 85 17.91 -21.11 12.66
CA ASP A 85 17.76 -21.03 14.13
C ASP A 85 16.84 -22.12 14.68
N VAL A 86 15.82 -22.53 13.90
CA VAL A 86 14.95 -23.68 14.26
C VAL A 86 15.50 -25.03 13.76
N GLY A 87 16.72 -25.06 13.24
CA GLY A 87 17.41 -26.27 12.83
C GLY A 87 16.96 -26.88 11.51
N LEU A 88 16.24 -26.13 10.66
CA LEU A 88 15.90 -26.56 9.30
C LEU A 88 17.10 -26.46 8.36
N LYS A 89 17.26 -27.44 7.51
CA LYS A 89 18.35 -27.52 6.54
C LYS A 89 17.78 -27.33 5.12
N ALA A 90 18.32 -26.35 4.42
CA ALA A 90 18.03 -26.15 3.00
C ALA A 90 18.54 -27.37 2.20
N GLY A 91 17.72 -27.84 1.26
CA GLY A 91 17.98 -29.05 0.47
C GLY A 91 17.48 -30.36 1.10
N GLU A 92 17.26 -30.40 2.42
CA GLU A 92 16.69 -31.56 3.14
C GLU A 92 15.24 -31.28 3.59
N ASP A 93 15.05 -30.27 4.44
CA ASP A 93 13.74 -29.96 5.03
C ASP A 93 12.91 -29.04 4.16
N PHE A 94 13.57 -28.18 3.37
CA PHE A 94 12.92 -27.34 2.37
C PHE A 94 13.86 -27.01 1.19
N ILE A 95 13.24 -26.65 0.04
CA ILE A 95 13.94 -26.19 -1.17
C ILE A 95 13.33 -24.87 -1.62
N TYR A 96 14.17 -23.87 -1.86
CA TYR A 96 13.76 -22.60 -2.48
C TYR A 96 14.02 -22.62 -3.99
N ASN A 97 12.95 -22.62 -4.78
CA ASN A 97 13.04 -22.46 -6.23
C ASN A 97 13.03 -20.98 -6.58
N GLN A 98 14.18 -20.48 -7.07
CA GLN A 98 14.35 -19.07 -7.40
C GLN A 98 13.60 -18.61 -8.66
N GLN A 99 13.26 -19.53 -9.57
CA GLN A 99 12.53 -19.20 -10.80
C GLN A 99 11.01 -19.06 -10.53
N SER A 100 10.44 -20.02 -9.80
CA SER A 100 9.01 -20.00 -9.44
C SER A 100 8.71 -19.17 -8.20
N HIS A 101 9.75 -18.73 -7.47
CA HIS A 101 9.62 -18.01 -6.20
C HIS A 101 8.82 -18.77 -5.13
N ILE A 102 8.97 -20.09 -5.09
CA ILE A 102 8.27 -20.98 -4.16
C ILE A 102 9.29 -21.67 -3.26
N ILE A 103 9.00 -21.69 -1.97
CA ILE A 103 9.69 -22.52 -0.98
C ILE A 103 8.83 -23.77 -0.76
N LYS A 104 9.37 -24.95 -1.07
CA LYS A 104 8.70 -26.24 -0.86
C LYS A 104 9.31 -26.95 0.33
N PHE A 105 8.47 -27.34 1.29
CA PHE A 105 8.87 -28.15 2.45
C PHE A 105 8.76 -29.63 2.13
N SER A 106 9.57 -30.44 2.78
CA SER A 106 9.60 -31.91 2.61
C SER A 106 8.26 -32.59 2.92
N ASN A 107 7.39 -31.97 3.73
CA ASN A 107 6.04 -32.43 4.05
C ASN A 107 4.96 -32.01 3.01
N GLY A 108 5.37 -31.45 1.86
CA GLY A 108 4.50 -31.00 0.80
C GLY A 108 3.88 -29.62 0.98
N SER A 109 4.19 -28.91 2.07
CA SER A 109 3.73 -27.52 2.25
C SER A 109 4.53 -26.56 1.39
N GLU A 110 3.94 -25.41 1.07
CA GLU A 110 4.54 -24.40 0.18
C GLU A 110 4.41 -23.00 0.76
N ILE A 111 5.40 -22.14 0.49
CA ILE A 111 5.32 -20.70 0.67
C ILE A 111 5.59 -20.04 -0.68
N ILE A 112 4.64 -19.26 -1.17
CA ILE A 112 4.73 -18.48 -2.41
C ILE A 112 5.23 -17.09 -2.05
N LEU A 113 6.27 -16.59 -2.74
CA LEU A 113 6.74 -15.22 -2.61
C LEU A 113 6.06 -14.36 -3.68
N ALA A 114 5.37 -13.30 -3.27
CA ALA A 114 4.56 -12.50 -4.17
C ALA A 114 4.99 -11.03 -4.22
N ASP A 115 4.99 -10.48 -5.44
CA ASP A 115 5.00 -9.06 -5.74
C ASP A 115 3.57 -8.52 -5.63
N LEU A 116 3.38 -7.48 -4.82
CA LEU A 116 2.07 -6.87 -4.58
C LEU A 116 2.04 -5.39 -4.99
N GLN A 117 3.00 -4.97 -5.80
CA GLN A 117 3.02 -3.62 -6.35
C GLN A 117 1.86 -3.43 -7.33
N PHE A 118 1.30 -2.23 -7.32
CA PHE A 118 0.34 -1.84 -8.34
C PHE A 118 1.05 -1.69 -9.69
N TYR A 119 0.58 -2.43 -10.69
CA TYR A 119 1.00 -2.29 -12.08
C TYR A 119 -0.16 -1.84 -12.94
N PRO A 120 -0.01 -0.79 -13.76
CA PRO A 120 -1.05 -0.38 -14.71
C PRO A 120 -1.47 -1.47 -15.69
N SER A 121 -0.59 -2.46 -15.95
CA SER A 121 -0.86 -3.64 -16.79
C SER A 121 -1.77 -4.65 -16.11
N ASP A 122 -1.76 -4.73 -14.78
CA ASP A 122 -2.64 -5.60 -13.98
C ASP A 122 -3.28 -4.83 -12.81
N PRO A 123 -4.21 -3.90 -13.07
CA PRO A 123 -4.84 -3.06 -12.04
C PRO A 123 -5.78 -3.82 -11.12
N HIS A 124 -6.06 -5.08 -11.41
CA HIS A 124 -6.96 -5.95 -10.64
C HIS A 124 -6.22 -7.11 -9.98
N TYR A 125 -4.88 -7.15 -10.06
CA TYR A 125 -4.06 -8.23 -9.51
C TYR A 125 -4.52 -9.62 -9.99
N GLN A 126 -4.77 -9.75 -11.30
CA GLN A 126 -5.27 -11.00 -11.91
C GLN A 126 -4.28 -12.15 -11.74
N ASP A 127 -2.98 -11.85 -11.71
CA ASP A 127 -1.92 -12.84 -11.45
C ASP A 127 -2.07 -13.53 -10.08
N LEU A 128 -2.70 -12.86 -9.11
CA LEU A 128 -3.05 -13.44 -7.80
C LEU A 128 -4.38 -14.22 -7.84
N GLY A 129 -5.15 -14.05 -8.92
CA GLY A 129 -6.53 -14.56 -9.04
C GLY A 129 -6.67 -16.06 -8.92
N GLY A 130 -5.69 -16.82 -9.41
CA GLY A 130 -5.64 -18.28 -9.38
C GLY A 130 -5.09 -18.90 -8.10
N LEU A 131 -4.62 -18.10 -7.14
CA LEU A 131 -4.02 -18.64 -5.92
C LEU A 131 -5.06 -19.20 -4.96
N GLU A 132 -4.67 -20.27 -4.28
CA GLU A 132 -5.40 -20.86 -3.17
C GLU A 132 -4.47 -20.97 -1.97
N LEU A 133 -4.78 -20.24 -0.91
CA LEU A 133 -3.91 -20.04 0.24
C LEU A 133 -4.58 -20.52 1.53
N THR A 134 -3.78 -20.94 2.50
CA THR A 134 -4.20 -21.29 3.86
C THR A 134 -4.09 -20.10 4.80
N ASP A 135 -3.02 -19.33 4.63
CA ASP A 135 -2.72 -18.12 5.41
C ASP A 135 -1.75 -17.22 4.67
N VAL A 136 -1.54 -15.99 5.17
CA VAL A 136 -0.76 -14.96 4.49
C VAL A 136 0.06 -14.12 5.46
N PHE A 137 1.28 -13.79 5.07
CA PHE A 137 2.12 -12.80 5.72
C PHE A 137 2.47 -11.67 4.74
N LEU A 138 2.10 -10.44 5.05
CA LEU A 138 2.44 -9.24 4.28
C LEU A 138 3.42 -8.36 5.08
N ASP A 139 4.65 -8.32 4.61
CA ASP A 139 5.71 -7.51 5.24
C ASP A 139 5.75 -6.12 4.63
N GLU A 140 5.99 -5.09 5.46
CA GLU A 140 5.92 -3.67 5.09
C GLU A 140 4.60 -3.31 4.36
N ALA A 141 3.50 -3.70 4.96
CA ALA A 141 2.16 -3.63 4.37
C ALA A 141 1.69 -2.20 4.02
N THR A 142 2.32 -1.16 4.57
CA THR A 142 2.07 0.25 4.18
C THR A 142 2.53 0.56 2.75
N GLU A 143 3.40 -0.26 2.15
CA GLU A 143 3.83 -0.14 0.75
C GLU A 143 2.83 -0.83 -0.21
N ILE A 144 1.89 -1.62 0.31
CA ILE A 144 0.92 -2.43 -0.45
C ILE A 144 -0.41 -1.68 -0.53
N SER A 145 -1.08 -1.71 -1.69
CA SER A 145 -2.39 -1.09 -1.83
C SER A 145 -3.48 -1.88 -1.08
N GLU A 146 -4.50 -1.19 -0.59
CA GLU A 146 -5.69 -1.82 0.00
C GLU A 146 -6.36 -2.82 -0.97
N LYS A 147 -6.32 -2.53 -2.27
CA LYS A 147 -6.84 -3.42 -3.30
C LYS A 147 -6.08 -4.74 -3.37
N ALA A 148 -4.73 -4.70 -3.33
CA ALA A 148 -3.92 -5.91 -3.30
C ALA A 148 -4.21 -6.75 -2.05
N TYR A 149 -4.28 -6.11 -0.88
CA TYR A 149 -4.68 -6.75 0.37
C TYR A 149 -6.04 -7.45 0.23
N SER A 150 -7.07 -6.76 -0.28
CA SER A 150 -8.42 -7.34 -0.46
C SER A 150 -8.42 -8.54 -1.41
N VAL A 151 -7.64 -8.49 -2.51
CA VAL A 151 -7.51 -9.62 -3.44
C VAL A 151 -6.87 -10.81 -2.74
N VAL A 152 -5.78 -10.62 -2.00
CA VAL A 152 -5.08 -11.68 -1.27
C VAL A 152 -6.00 -12.31 -0.21
N CYS A 153 -6.77 -11.51 0.55
CA CYS A 153 -7.75 -12.00 1.53
C CYS A 153 -8.73 -12.98 0.89
N SER A 154 -9.23 -12.66 -0.30
CA SER A 154 -10.20 -13.51 -1.02
C SER A 154 -9.63 -14.85 -1.50
N ARG A 155 -8.32 -15.08 -1.41
CA ARG A 155 -7.64 -16.31 -1.82
C ARG A 155 -7.44 -17.31 -0.68
N ILE A 156 -7.75 -16.95 0.56
CA ILE A 156 -7.55 -17.81 1.74
C ILE A 156 -8.73 -18.77 1.90
N ARG A 157 -8.57 -19.98 1.35
CA ARG A 157 -9.59 -21.03 1.37
C ARG A 157 -9.00 -22.46 1.32
N TYR A 158 -7.68 -22.58 1.12
CA TYR A 158 -7.04 -23.87 0.85
C TYR A 158 -6.83 -24.65 2.14
N LYS A 159 -7.33 -25.87 2.20
CA LYS A 159 -7.18 -26.84 3.30
C LYS A 159 -7.63 -26.34 4.69
N LEU A 160 -8.48 -25.32 4.76
CA LEU A 160 -8.97 -24.79 6.04
C LEU A 160 -9.79 -25.87 6.76
N ASN A 161 -10.77 -26.47 6.07
CA ASN A 161 -11.63 -27.48 6.66
C ASN A 161 -10.89 -28.77 7.01
N GLU A 162 -9.86 -29.15 6.21
CA GLU A 162 -9.07 -30.36 6.45
C GLU A 162 -8.38 -30.34 7.81
N PHE A 163 -7.92 -29.17 8.25
CA PHE A 163 -7.20 -28.99 9.52
C PHE A 163 -7.96 -28.20 10.58
N GLY A 164 -9.23 -27.85 10.33
CA GLY A 164 -10.01 -27.01 11.24
C GLY A 164 -9.42 -25.61 11.42
N LEU A 165 -8.82 -25.04 10.36
CA LEU A 165 -8.16 -23.74 10.40
C LEU A 165 -9.14 -22.61 10.08
N LYS A 166 -8.89 -21.45 10.69
CA LYS A 166 -9.52 -20.18 10.32
C LYS A 166 -8.58 -19.37 9.43
N PRO A 167 -9.10 -18.53 8.52
CA PRO A 167 -8.28 -17.59 7.75
C PRO A 167 -7.41 -16.74 8.68
N LYS A 168 -6.13 -16.61 8.35
CA LYS A 168 -5.20 -15.78 9.12
C LYS A 168 -4.30 -14.96 8.21
N ILE A 169 -4.22 -13.68 8.51
CA ILE A 169 -3.35 -12.73 7.82
C ILE A 169 -2.54 -11.97 8.87
N LEU A 170 -1.23 -11.99 8.71
CA LEU A 170 -0.33 -11.15 9.48
C LEU A 170 0.16 -10.00 8.60
N LEU A 171 -0.07 -8.78 9.05
CA LEU A 171 0.48 -7.56 8.46
C LEU A 171 1.58 -7.04 9.37
N THR A 172 2.70 -6.60 8.79
CA THR A 172 3.75 -5.90 9.52
C THR A 172 4.10 -4.59 8.81
N CYS A 173 4.35 -3.53 9.57
CA CYS A 173 4.80 -2.25 9.02
C CYS A 173 5.33 -1.31 10.10
N ASN A 174 5.98 -0.23 9.64
CA ASN A 174 6.22 0.96 10.45
C ASN A 174 5.03 1.93 10.31
N PRO A 175 4.83 2.87 11.26
CA PRO A 175 3.75 3.85 11.18
C PRO A 175 3.77 4.62 9.87
N SER A 176 2.60 4.75 9.24
CA SER A 176 2.39 5.58 8.06
C SER A 176 0.91 5.88 7.90
N LYS A 177 0.56 7.11 7.53
CA LYS A 177 -0.81 7.48 7.19
C LYS A 177 -1.21 6.77 5.88
N GLY A 178 -2.43 6.25 5.83
CA GLY A 178 -2.95 5.51 4.68
C GLY A 178 -4.04 4.52 5.11
N TRP A 179 -4.32 3.52 4.28
CA TRP A 179 -5.40 2.56 4.53
C TRP A 179 -5.20 1.75 5.83
N ILE A 180 -3.95 1.38 6.17
CA ILE A 180 -3.63 0.67 7.43
C ILE A 180 -3.92 1.56 8.64
N TYR A 181 -3.55 2.85 8.58
CA TYR A 181 -3.87 3.80 9.63
C TYR A 181 -5.38 3.89 9.85
N ASN A 182 -6.16 3.99 8.75
CA ASN A 182 -7.60 4.14 8.81
C ASN A 182 -8.32 2.87 9.27
N GLN A 183 -7.85 1.68 8.86
CA GLN A 183 -8.53 0.42 9.17
C GLN A 183 -8.10 -0.21 10.49
N PHE A 184 -6.89 0.04 10.96
CA PHE A 184 -6.36 -0.60 12.17
C PHE A 184 -6.06 0.39 13.29
N TYR A 185 -5.16 1.36 13.05
CA TYR A 185 -4.70 2.22 14.13
C TYR A 185 -5.78 3.18 14.64
N LEU A 186 -6.46 3.89 13.74
CA LEU A 186 -7.48 4.87 14.14
C LEU A 186 -8.68 4.22 14.86
N PRO A 187 -9.25 3.09 14.37
CA PRO A 187 -10.27 2.36 15.11
C PRO A 187 -9.75 1.80 16.44
N TYR A 188 -8.52 1.29 16.51
CA TYR A 188 -7.90 0.85 17.76
C TYR A 188 -7.80 1.99 18.77
N LYS A 189 -7.27 3.14 18.36
CA LYS A 189 -7.18 4.36 19.19
C LYS A 189 -8.54 4.81 19.72
N ASN A 190 -9.58 4.71 18.90
CA ASN A 190 -10.95 5.08 19.24
C ASN A 190 -11.73 3.96 19.94
N GLN A 191 -11.10 2.84 20.28
CA GLN A 191 -11.71 1.68 20.95
C GLN A 191 -12.92 1.07 20.19
N ASN A 192 -12.87 1.13 18.86
CA ASN A 192 -13.92 0.59 17.99
C ASN A 192 -13.34 -0.29 16.86
N LEU A 193 -12.17 -0.93 17.10
CA LEU A 193 -11.59 -1.87 16.15
C LEU A 193 -12.54 -3.07 15.99
N PRO A 194 -12.89 -3.47 14.74
CA PRO A 194 -13.73 -4.63 14.49
C PRO A 194 -13.15 -5.91 15.09
N GLU A 195 -14.01 -6.81 15.61
CA GLU A 195 -13.61 -8.03 16.33
C GLU A 195 -12.73 -8.99 15.52
N HIS A 196 -12.88 -9.01 14.19
CA HIS A 196 -12.05 -9.83 13.30
C HIS A 196 -10.66 -9.23 13.01
N LEU A 197 -10.37 -8.04 13.55
CA LEU A 197 -9.08 -7.35 13.41
C LEU A 197 -8.40 -7.23 14.78
N ALA A 198 -7.06 -7.27 14.79
CA ALA A 198 -6.26 -6.96 15.96
C ALA A 198 -5.09 -6.05 15.59
N PHE A 199 -4.71 -5.18 16.50
CA PHE A 199 -3.51 -4.37 16.40
C PHE A 199 -2.63 -4.59 17.63
N VAL A 200 -1.37 -4.94 17.38
CA VAL A 200 -0.33 -5.09 18.41
C VAL A 200 0.81 -4.16 18.07
N GLN A 201 1.05 -3.17 18.93
CA GLN A 201 2.15 -2.24 18.74
C GLN A 201 3.45 -2.84 19.29
N ALA A 202 4.52 -2.80 18.47
CA ALA A 202 5.85 -3.25 18.84
C ALA A 202 6.86 -2.09 18.76
N LEU A 203 7.62 -1.91 19.81
CA LEU A 203 8.64 -0.86 19.96
C LEU A 203 10.04 -1.46 20.11
N PRO A 204 11.12 -0.69 19.88
CA PRO A 204 12.48 -1.16 20.16
C PRO A 204 12.68 -1.64 21.60
N GLY A 205 12.05 -0.95 22.56
CA GLY A 205 12.12 -1.32 23.98
C GLY A 205 11.47 -2.66 24.32
N ASP A 206 10.62 -3.20 23.47
CA ASP A 206 10.04 -4.54 23.61
C ASP A 206 11.01 -5.66 23.19
N ASN A 207 12.13 -5.31 22.52
CA ASN A 207 13.07 -6.28 21.95
C ASN A 207 14.39 -6.31 22.72
N LEU A 208 14.52 -7.26 23.61
CA LEU A 208 15.70 -7.47 24.46
C LEU A 208 16.98 -7.87 23.71
N TYR A 209 16.86 -8.24 22.42
CA TYR A 209 17.99 -8.66 21.58
C TYR A 209 18.59 -7.53 20.74
N LEU A 210 18.04 -6.32 20.82
CA LEU A 210 18.58 -5.18 20.09
C LEU A 210 19.87 -4.68 20.75
N PRO A 211 20.92 -4.43 19.96
CA PRO A 211 22.11 -3.76 20.46
C PRO A 211 21.75 -2.33 20.97
N GLU A 212 22.26 -1.94 22.13
CA GLU A 212 22.07 -0.60 22.68
C GLU A 212 22.51 0.51 21.71
N ALA A 213 23.61 0.28 21.00
CA ALA A 213 24.12 1.17 19.98
C ALA A 213 23.09 1.43 18.85
N TYR A 214 22.29 0.41 18.48
CA TYR A 214 21.22 0.57 17.50
C TYR A 214 20.11 1.50 18.02
N VAL A 215 19.63 1.27 19.24
CA VAL A 215 18.60 2.13 19.86
C VAL A 215 19.12 3.56 19.99
N THR A 216 20.36 3.73 20.42
CA THR A 216 21.02 5.04 20.47
C THR A 216 21.09 5.71 19.10
N SER A 217 21.32 4.96 18.02
CA SER A 217 21.32 5.54 16.66
C SER A 217 19.95 6.10 16.27
N LEU A 218 18.86 5.45 16.68
CA LEU A 218 17.49 5.93 16.41
C LEU A 218 17.20 7.26 17.14
N THR A 219 17.78 7.49 18.33
CA THR A 219 17.59 8.78 19.04
C THR A 219 18.19 9.96 18.34
N ARG A 220 19.17 9.74 17.44
CA ARG A 220 19.87 10.78 16.67
C ARG A 220 19.19 11.12 15.34
N LEU A 221 18.11 10.42 14.99
CA LEU A 221 17.36 10.71 13.77
C LEU A 221 16.65 12.07 13.87
N PRO A 222 16.33 12.70 12.72
CA PRO A 222 15.43 13.84 12.68
C PRO A 222 14.13 13.54 13.42
N GLU A 223 13.49 14.56 14.00
CA GLU A 223 12.34 14.40 14.91
C GLU A 223 11.23 13.50 14.32
N ALA A 224 10.86 13.70 13.07
CA ALA A 224 9.82 12.93 12.42
C ALA A 224 10.18 11.45 12.26
N ASP A 225 11.43 11.15 11.87
CA ASP A 225 11.91 9.77 11.76
C ASP A 225 12.06 9.13 13.13
N ARG A 226 12.49 9.88 14.14
CA ARG A 226 12.57 9.41 15.52
C ARG A 226 11.18 9.05 16.06
N LYS A 227 10.19 9.91 15.90
CA LYS A 227 8.80 9.64 16.29
C LYS A 227 8.29 8.36 15.62
N ARG A 228 8.54 8.22 14.32
CA ARG A 228 8.11 7.07 13.54
C ARG A 228 8.86 5.79 13.91
N LEU A 229 10.20 5.82 13.93
CA LEU A 229 11.03 4.62 13.96
C LEU A 229 11.49 4.22 15.37
N LEU A 230 11.48 5.14 16.34
CA LEU A 230 11.81 4.85 17.73
C LEU A 230 10.56 4.80 18.61
N GLU A 231 9.68 5.79 18.50
CA GLU A 231 8.53 5.94 19.36
C GLU A 231 7.29 5.19 18.83
N GLY A 232 7.32 4.79 17.55
CA GLY A 232 6.19 4.09 16.92
C GLY A 232 4.92 4.95 16.82
N ASP A 233 5.11 6.27 16.71
CA ASP A 233 4.03 7.25 16.66
C ASP A 233 3.34 7.21 15.29
N TRP A 234 2.05 6.88 15.28
CA TRP A 234 1.20 6.86 14.10
C TRP A 234 0.62 8.24 13.75
N GLU A 235 0.67 9.17 14.68
CA GLU A 235 0.19 10.54 14.48
C GLU A 235 1.30 11.47 13.99
N PHE A 236 2.55 10.96 13.91
CA PHE A 236 3.66 11.79 13.46
C PHE A 236 3.33 12.42 12.10
N ASP A 237 3.67 13.68 11.97
CA ASP A 237 3.53 14.43 10.73
C ASP A 237 4.89 14.94 10.26
N ASN A 238 5.24 14.62 9.03
CA ASN A 238 6.46 15.09 8.38
C ASN A 238 6.12 16.37 7.59
N SER A 239 5.65 17.39 8.30
CA SER A 239 5.14 18.62 7.69
C SER A 239 6.20 19.39 6.89
N SER A 240 7.49 19.25 7.21
CA SER A 240 8.57 19.98 6.54
C SER A 240 8.80 19.56 5.08
N ASP A 241 8.54 18.31 4.74
CA ASP A 241 8.86 17.74 3.43
C ASP A 241 7.61 17.40 2.60
N ARG A 242 6.41 17.68 3.12
CA ARG A 242 5.14 17.40 2.45
C ARG A 242 4.45 18.68 2.01
N LEU A 243 3.99 18.66 0.78
CA LEU A 243 3.21 19.73 0.22
C LEU A 243 1.77 19.77 0.79
N TYR A 244 1.26 18.61 1.24
CA TYR A 244 -0.07 18.45 1.82
C TYR A 244 0.00 17.62 3.10
N LEU A 245 -0.74 18.04 4.13
CA LEU A 245 -0.99 17.19 5.29
C LEU A 245 -2.05 16.14 4.92
N TYR A 246 -1.83 14.90 5.36
CA TYR A 246 -2.74 13.80 5.05
C TYR A 246 -4.19 14.09 5.47
N ASP A 247 -4.36 14.58 6.69
CA ASP A 247 -5.69 14.83 7.24
C ASP A 247 -6.40 15.99 6.53
N GLU A 248 -5.66 16.99 6.04
CA GLU A 248 -6.20 18.08 5.22
C GLU A 248 -6.62 17.59 3.85
N LEU A 249 -5.77 16.76 3.20
CA LEU A 249 -6.08 16.15 1.92
C LEU A 249 -7.31 15.26 2.04
N MET A 250 -7.42 14.42 3.09
CA MET A 250 -8.58 13.53 3.29
C MET A 250 -9.89 14.29 3.52
N ARG A 251 -9.84 15.50 4.08
CA ARG A 251 -11.02 16.36 4.18
C ARG A 251 -11.53 16.87 2.84
N CYS A 252 -10.71 16.82 1.79
CA CYS A 252 -11.11 17.18 0.44
C CYS A 252 -11.95 16.08 -0.25
N PHE A 253 -11.90 14.82 0.26
CA PHE A 253 -12.70 13.71 -0.27
C PHE A 253 -14.07 13.70 0.42
N ARG A 254 -15.05 14.34 -0.20
CA ARG A 254 -16.45 14.49 0.26
C ARG A 254 -17.37 14.36 -0.91
N GLU A 255 -18.69 14.32 -0.62
CA GLU A 255 -19.71 14.47 -1.65
C GLU A 255 -19.51 15.77 -2.44
N PRO A 256 -19.41 15.71 -3.77
CA PRO A 256 -19.12 16.86 -4.58
C PRO A 256 -20.27 17.86 -4.60
N MET A 257 -19.95 19.14 -4.54
CA MET A 257 -20.94 20.19 -4.73
C MET A 257 -21.04 20.49 -6.24
N ASN A 258 -22.22 20.30 -6.81
CA ASN A 258 -22.49 20.63 -8.21
C ASN A 258 -22.82 22.13 -8.40
N VAL A 259 -21.92 22.99 -7.90
CA VAL A 259 -22.09 24.45 -7.91
C VAL A 259 -20.86 25.12 -8.54
N GLY A 260 -21.08 26.14 -9.34
CA GLY A 260 -20.04 26.92 -9.99
C GLY A 260 -19.90 26.67 -11.48
N GLU A 261 -18.93 27.34 -12.07
CA GLU A 261 -18.64 27.21 -13.50
C GLU A 261 -18.02 25.83 -13.82
N GLY A 262 -18.38 25.27 -14.99
CA GLY A 262 -17.89 23.96 -15.43
C GLY A 262 -16.53 24.05 -16.10
N TYR A 263 -15.64 23.10 -15.76
CA TYR A 263 -14.33 22.93 -16.40
C TYR A 263 -14.08 21.46 -16.73
N ILE A 264 -13.23 21.18 -17.71
CA ILE A 264 -12.69 19.86 -17.99
C ILE A 264 -11.17 19.96 -18.00
N THR A 265 -10.50 19.08 -17.26
CA THR A 265 -9.05 18.91 -17.34
C THR A 265 -8.72 17.54 -17.92
N ALA A 266 -7.73 17.48 -18.81
CA ALA A 266 -7.38 16.27 -19.54
C ALA A 266 -5.87 16.00 -19.44
N ASP A 267 -5.52 14.86 -18.86
CA ASP A 267 -4.17 14.28 -18.91
C ASP A 267 -4.13 13.24 -20.03
N ILE A 268 -3.34 13.51 -21.07
CA ILE A 268 -3.36 12.78 -22.33
C ILE A 268 -2.20 11.79 -22.42
N ALA A 269 -2.53 10.50 -22.39
CA ALA A 269 -1.56 9.43 -22.55
C ALA A 269 -1.29 9.08 -24.04
N ARG A 270 -0.08 8.55 -24.30
CA ARG A 270 0.26 7.91 -25.58
C ARG A 270 -0.47 6.57 -25.74
N LEU A 271 -0.61 6.11 -27.00
CA LEU A 271 -0.97 4.72 -27.29
C LEU A 271 0.09 3.79 -26.67
N GLY A 272 -0.20 3.26 -25.48
CA GLY A 272 0.71 2.45 -24.68
C GLY A 272 0.02 1.93 -23.42
N LYS A 273 0.78 1.74 -22.33
CA LYS A 273 0.23 1.27 -21.05
C LYS A 273 -0.45 2.37 -20.23
N ASP A 274 -0.18 3.62 -20.54
CA ASP A 274 -0.70 4.78 -19.82
C ASP A 274 -2.18 5.04 -20.17
N ARG A 275 -2.86 5.79 -19.32
CA ARG A 275 -4.28 6.09 -19.45
C ARG A 275 -4.50 7.59 -19.66
N THR A 276 -5.38 7.96 -20.57
CA THR A 276 -5.91 9.31 -20.61
C THR A 276 -6.96 9.46 -19.51
N VAL A 277 -6.85 10.52 -18.71
CA VAL A 277 -7.79 10.82 -17.62
C VAL A 277 -8.43 12.18 -17.89
N LEU A 278 -9.76 12.19 -17.88
CA LEU A 278 -10.56 13.41 -18.02
C LEU A 278 -11.28 13.65 -16.70
N CYS A 279 -11.08 14.82 -16.10
CA CYS A 279 -11.80 15.22 -14.89
C CYS A 279 -12.76 16.35 -15.22
N VAL A 280 -14.02 16.22 -14.79
CA VAL A 280 -15.06 17.24 -14.94
C VAL A 280 -15.23 17.95 -13.60
N TRP A 281 -15.21 19.25 -13.61
CA TRP A 281 -15.26 20.10 -12.43
C TRP A 281 -16.46 21.05 -12.47
N LYS A 282 -17.03 21.31 -11.29
CA LYS A 282 -17.94 22.45 -11.03
C LYS A 282 -17.33 23.28 -9.90
N GLY A 283 -16.86 24.48 -10.24
CA GLY A 283 -16.03 25.27 -9.32
C GLY A 283 -14.77 24.48 -8.93
N LEU A 284 -14.62 24.19 -7.65
CA LEU A 284 -13.52 23.39 -7.07
C LEU A 284 -13.91 21.92 -6.82
N SER A 285 -15.11 21.48 -7.20
CA SER A 285 -15.55 20.10 -7.02
C SER A 285 -15.30 19.28 -8.28
N CYS A 286 -14.55 18.18 -8.18
CA CYS A 286 -14.46 17.17 -9.22
C CYS A 286 -15.74 16.31 -9.15
N ILE A 287 -16.59 16.41 -10.17
CA ILE A 287 -17.92 15.77 -10.19
C ILE A 287 -17.98 14.52 -11.06
N ASP A 288 -16.97 14.31 -11.91
CA ASP A 288 -16.87 13.10 -12.76
C ASP A 288 -15.43 12.87 -13.16
N ILE A 289 -15.02 11.60 -13.27
CA ILE A 289 -13.69 11.18 -13.73
C ILE A 289 -13.85 10.07 -14.78
N VAL A 290 -13.40 10.33 -16.00
CA VAL A 290 -13.43 9.37 -17.10
C VAL A 290 -12.03 8.91 -17.41
N VAL A 291 -11.80 7.60 -17.34
CA VAL A 291 -10.52 6.97 -17.63
C VAL A 291 -10.58 6.21 -18.95
N LEU A 292 -9.81 6.65 -19.93
CA LEU A 292 -9.75 6.07 -21.27
C LEU A 292 -8.45 5.25 -21.42
N ARG A 293 -8.58 4.00 -21.89
CA ARG A 293 -7.44 3.11 -22.13
C ARG A 293 -7.20 2.96 -23.62
N GLN A 294 -5.95 3.12 -24.04
CA GLN A 294 -5.51 2.87 -25.43
C GLN A 294 -6.41 3.52 -26.50
N LYS A 295 -6.89 4.74 -26.23
CA LYS A 295 -7.74 5.48 -27.15
C LYS A 295 -6.92 6.36 -28.09
N ARG A 296 -7.39 6.46 -29.34
CA ARG A 296 -6.82 7.37 -30.33
C ARG A 296 -7.24 8.81 -30.01
N GLN A 297 -6.51 9.79 -30.51
CA GLN A 297 -6.79 11.20 -30.25
C GLN A 297 -8.19 11.64 -30.70
N ASP A 298 -8.69 11.08 -31.81
CA ASP A 298 -10.05 11.34 -32.30
C ASP A 298 -11.12 10.83 -31.33
N GLU A 299 -10.92 9.66 -30.74
CA GLU A 299 -11.82 9.10 -29.72
C GLU A 299 -11.78 9.93 -28.41
N VAL A 300 -10.59 10.37 -27.99
CA VAL A 300 -10.44 11.25 -26.81
C VAL A 300 -11.13 12.60 -27.06
N LYS A 301 -10.96 13.17 -28.27
CA LYS A 301 -11.65 14.40 -28.68
C LYS A 301 -13.16 14.23 -28.62
N ALA A 302 -13.70 13.14 -29.17
CA ALA A 302 -15.13 12.87 -29.17
C ALA A 302 -15.66 12.74 -27.73
N GLU A 303 -14.90 12.12 -26.82
CA GLU A 303 -15.28 11.99 -25.42
C GLU A 303 -15.27 13.34 -24.70
N ILE A 304 -14.27 14.18 -24.92
CA ILE A 304 -14.26 15.55 -24.37
C ILE A 304 -15.47 16.33 -24.84
N GLN A 305 -15.82 16.25 -26.18
CA GLN A 305 -17.00 16.91 -26.73
C GLN A 305 -18.30 16.37 -26.11
N ARG A 306 -18.38 15.06 -25.85
CA ARG A 306 -19.53 14.45 -25.18
C ARG A 306 -19.69 15.03 -23.77
N LEU A 307 -18.58 15.09 -22.99
CA LEU A 307 -18.58 15.65 -21.63
C LEU A 307 -18.92 17.14 -21.62
N MET A 308 -18.38 17.92 -22.59
CA MET A 308 -18.73 19.34 -22.72
C MET A 308 -20.26 19.53 -22.89
N ASN A 309 -20.88 18.72 -23.72
CA ASN A 309 -22.34 18.78 -23.96
C ASN A 309 -23.10 18.31 -22.71
N GLN A 310 -22.71 17.19 -22.11
CA GLN A 310 -23.37 16.62 -20.93
C GLN A 310 -23.36 17.57 -19.73
N TYR A 311 -22.23 18.23 -19.48
CA TYR A 311 -22.05 19.10 -18.32
C TYR A 311 -22.12 20.59 -18.63
N SER A 312 -22.48 20.95 -19.86
CA SER A 312 -22.58 22.34 -20.33
C SER A 312 -21.27 23.13 -20.13
N VAL A 313 -20.14 22.51 -20.45
CA VAL A 313 -18.81 23.13 -20.31
C VAL A 313 -18.43 23.84 -21.61
N ARG A 314 -18.02 25.12 -21.50
CA ARG A 314 -17.53 25.88 -22.66
C ARG A 314 -16.15 25.39 -23.09
N LEU A 315 -15.86 25.48 -24.40
CA LEU A 315 -14.54 25.09 -24.92
C LEU A 315 -13.38 25.89 -24.28
N SER A 316 -13.62 27.17 -23.94
CA SER A 316 -12.65 28.01 -23.22
C SER A 316 -12.28 27.50 -21.83
N ASN A 317 -13.07 26.58 -21.27
CA ASN A 317 -12.90 25.97 -19.96
C ASN A 317 -12.39 24.54 -20.04
N VAL A 318 -11.97 24.09 -21.22
CA VAL A 318 -11.27 22.82 -21.40
C VAL A 318 -9.78 23.07 -21.39
N LEU A 319 -9.06 22.37 -20.53
CA LEU A 319 -7.60 22.45 -20.35
C LEU A 319 -7.00 21.06 -20.57
N ALA A 320 -6.06 20.92 -21.49
CA ALA A 320 -5.37 19.65 -21.74
C ALA A 320 -3.86 19.78 -21.55
N ASP A 321 -3.24 18.75 -21.00
CA ASP A 321 -1.79 18.64 -20.93
C ASP A 321 -1.23 18.60 -22.36
N ALA A 322 -0.41 19.59 -22.69
CA ALA A 322 0.20 19.75 -24.01
C ALA A 322 1.62 19.17 -24.08
N ASP A 323 2.19 18.70 -22.96
CA ASP A 323 3.50 18.09 -22.94
C ASP A 323 3.51 16.78 -23.75
N GLY A 324 4.27 16.75 -24.80
CA GLY A 324 4.40 15.56 -25.67
C GLY A 324 3.21 15.33 -26.62
N VAL A 325 2.36 14.33 -26.38
CA VAL A 325 1.30 13.90 -27.33
C VAL A 325 0.05 14.77 -27.27
N GLY A 326 -0.17 15.43 -26.14
CA GLY A 326 -1.36 16.26 -25.91
C GLY A 326 -1.44 17.48 -26.83
N GLY A 327 -0.31 17.98 -27.35
CA GLY A 327 -0.28 19.12 -28.27
C GLY A 327 -1.15 18.94 -29.50
N GLY A 328 -1.14 17.76 -30.14
CA GLY A 328 -1.99 17.47 -31.29
C GLY A 328 -3.50 17.49 -30.96
N LEU A 329 -3.88 17.09 -29.75
CA LEU A 329 -5.27 17.18 -29.31
C LEU A 329 -5.68 18.65 -29.05
N VAL A 330 -4.82 19.40 -28.38
CA VAL A 330 -5.01 20.84 -28.11
C VAL A 330 -5.25 21.60 -29.37
N ASP A 331 -4.39 21.39 -30.40
CA ASP A 331 -4.52 22.01 -31.72
C ASP A 331 -5.85 21.64 -32.42
N SER A 332 -6.21 20.36 -32.37
CA SER A 332 -7.42 19.86 -33.02
C SER A 332 -8.73 20.31 -32.35
N LEU A 333 -8.71 20.47 -31.03
CA LEU A 333 -9.86 20.96 -30.24
C LEU A 333 -9.89 22.48 -30.13
N ARG A 334 -8.74 23.15 -30.27
CA ARG A 334 -8.54 24.57 -29.98
C ARG A 334 -8.91 24.92 -28.53
N CYS A 335 -8.60 24.01 -27.59
CA CYS A 335 -8.79 24.22 -26.16
C CYS A 335 -7.56 24.88 -25.52
N ARG A 336 -7.61 25.14 -24.22
CA ARG A 336 -6.45 25.68 -23.50
C ARG A 336 -5.38 24.59 -23.32
N GLU A 337 -4.12 24.99 -23.47
CA GLU A 337 -2.98 24.14 -23.21
C GLU A 337 -2.46 24.30 -21.77
N PHE A 338 -1.98 23.22 -21.19
CA PHE A 338 -1.20 23.22 -19.97
C PHE A 338 0.18 22.62 -20.28
N MET A 339 1.23 23.42 -20.09
CA MET A 339 2.61 22.98 -20.26
C MET A 339 3.32 23.03 -18.89
N ASN A 340 3.75 21.88 -18.39
CA ASN A 340 4.37 21.73 -17.06
C ASN A 340 5.57 22.67 -16.87
N GLY A 341 6.40 22.80 -17.92
CA GLY A 341 7.59 23.62 -17.94
C GLY A 341 7.38 25.12 -18.11
N SER A 342 6.16 25.59 -18.37
CA SER A 342 5.85 27.00 -18.55
C SER A 342 6.20 27.84 -17.34
N LYS A 343 6.36 29.15 -17.53
CA LYS A 343 6.64 30.10 -16.44
C LYS A 343 5.51 30.10 -15.43
N ALA A 344 5.90 30.07 -14.15
CA ALA A 344 4.96 30.19 -13.04
C ALA A 344 4.11 31.47 -13.13
N VAL A 345 2.83 31.39 -12.77
CA VAL A 345 1.89 32.53 -12.85
C VAL A 345 2.30 33.65 -11.89
N ARG A 346 2.88 33.33 -10.74
CA ARG A 346 3.35 34.29 -9.75
C ARG A 346 4.87 34.55 -9.81
N GLY A 347 5.42 34.62 -11.01
CA GLY A 347 6.79 35.09 -11.22
C GLY A 347 7.88 34.14 -10.73
N THR A 348 8.90 34.66 -10.03
CA THR A 348 10.15 33.94 -9.70
C THR A 348 10.08 33.04 -8.47
N GLN A 349 8.94 32.97 -7.80
CA GLN A 349 8.81 32.21 -6.54
C GLN A 349 8.85 30.67 -6.76
N TYR A 350 8.41 30.19 -7.93
CA TYR A 350 8.38 28.79 -8.28
C TYR A 350 9.14 28.54 -9.58
N MET A 351 9.74 27.36 -9.70
CA MET A 351 10.59 27.00 -10.83
C MET A 351 9.81 26.94 -12.16
N ASN A 352 8.56 26.50 -12.12
CA ASN A 352 7.69 26.34 -13.28
C ASN A 352 6.21 26.36 -12.90
N LEU A 353 5.32 26.30 -13.92
CA LEU A 353 3.88 26.32 -13.75
C LEU A 353 3.38 25.11 -12.91
N LYS A 354 3.94 23.93 -13.16
CA LYS A 354 3.60 22.72 -12.39
C LYS A 354 3.84 22.92 -10.90
N ALA A 355 5.01 23.39 -10.52
CA ALA A 355 5.33 23.66 -9.12
C ALA A 355 4.37 24.71 -8.51
N ASP A 356 4.12 25.82 -9.23
CA ASP A 356 3.17 26.86 -8.78
C ASP A 356 1.77 26.28 -8.53
N CYS A 357 1.25 25.44 -9.45
CA CYS A 357 -0.06 24.81 -9.30
C CYS A 357 -0.13 23.89 -8.09
N TYR A 358 0.89 23.04 -7.86
CA TYR A 358 0.92 22.15 -6.70
C TYR A 358 0.97 22.91 -5.38
N PHE A 359 1.78 23.95 -5.27
CA PHE A 359 1.83 24.78 -4.06
C PHE A 359 0.52 25.54 -3.82
N ARG A 360 -0.13 26.04 -4.89
CA ARG A 360 -1.43 26.70 -4.76
C ARG A 360 -2.51 25.73 -4.30
N LEU A 361 -2.51 24.49 -4.81
CA LEU A 361 -3.43 23.48 -4.36
C LEU A 361 -3.21 23.16 -2.87
N GLY A 362 -1.96 23.10 -2.41
CA GLY A 362 -1.63 22.98 -0.99
C GLY A 362 -2.22 24.10 -0.14
N TYR A 363 -2.06 25.33 -0.59
CA TYR A 363 -2.70 26.48 0.08
C TYR A 363 -4.23 26.38 0.09
N LEU A 364 -4.86 25.95 -1.00
CA LEU A 364 -6.30 25.76 -1.05
C LEU A 364 -6.77 24.68 -0.07
N CYS A 365 -6.09 23.53 0.00
CA CYS A 365 -6.41 22.48 0.97
C CYS A 365 -6.29 22.97 2.41
N TYR A 366 -5.31 23.82 2.71
CA TYR A 366 -5.10 24.39 4.04
C TYR A 366 -6.12 25.48 4.40
N TRP A 367 -6.32 26.48 3.51
CA TRP A 367 -7.11 27.69 3.80
C TRP A 367 -8.61 27.53 3.63
N LEU A 368 -9.04 26.76 2.65
CA LEU A 368 -10.47 26.58 2.37
C LEU A 368 -11.14 25.55 3.30
N ARG A 369 -10.38 24.96 4.25
CA ARG A 369 -10.87 24.01 5.27
C ARG A 369 -11.95 23.05 4.74
N GLY A 370 -11.79 22.60 3.48
CA GLY A 370 -12.67 21.63 2.85
C GLY A 370 -13.64 22.16 1.80
N GLU A 371 -13.38 23.30 1.18
CA GLU A 371 -14.11 23.76 -0.01
C GLU A 371 -13.59 23.13 -1.31
N LEU A 372 -12.45 22.43 -1.30
CA LEU A 372 -11.99 21.60 -2.40
C LEU A 372 -12.59 20.21 -2.26
N TYR A 373 -13.36 19.76 -3.25
CA TYR A 373 -14.03 18.47 -3.26
C TYR A 373 -13.41 17.58 -4.33
N LEU A 374 -12.85 16.46 -3.91
CA LEU A 374 -12.31 15.40 -4.76
C LEU A 374 -13.19 14.16 -4.63
N HIS A 375 -13.51 13.55 -5.75
CA HIS A 375 -14.36 12.34 -5.81
C HIS A 375 -13.52 11.07 -5.83
#